data_df4fa6cde55e11e70916507952688217
#
_entry.id   df4fa6cde55e11e70916507952688217
#
_cell.length_a   1.000
_cell.length_b   1.000
_cell.length_c   1.000
_cell.angle_alpha   90.00
_cell.angle_beta   90.00
_cell.angle_gamma   90.00
#
_symmetry.space_group_name_H-M   'P 1'
#
loop_
_entity.id
_entity.type
_entity.pdbx_description
1 polymer ?
#
loop_
_entity_poly.entity_id
_entity_poly.type
_entity_poly.pdbx_seq_one_letter_code
_entity_poly.pdbx_strand_id
1 'polypeptide(L)'
;MANIKAVSELAHKYGIKVMYDATRCVENAYFIKTREPGYENKTIKEIVHEMFSYGDGCTMSGKKDCLTNIGGFLCMNDHDLYVRATGMVVQFEGMPSYGGMAGRDMEAMAIGLRESMNFDYISHRVNQIRYLGEKLDAAGVPMVKPYGGHAIFVDARAFLDHLDQEEDFPAQALSAAIYEFSGVRTMERGIISAGRDPHTRENHVPKLETVRLTIPRRVYTYAHMDYVADAIIGLYQRRHDISGLKWVYEPEVLRFFTGRFEPKNGELIKGF
;
A
#
# COMPACT_ATOMS: atom_id res chain seq x y z
N MET A 1 10.81 -0.03 -16.59
CA MET A 1 12.07 -0.78 -16.77
C MET A 1 13.31 0.12 -16.81
N ALA A 2 13.29 1.21 -17.52
CA ALA A 2 14.46 2.11 -17.68
C ALA A 2 15.06 2.57 -16.33
N ASN A 3 14.24 2.95 -15.36
CA ASN A 3 14.68 3.34 -14.02
C ASN A 3 15.36 2.18 -13.27
N ILE A 4 14.79 0.98 -13.32
CA ILE A 4 15.34 -0.23 -12.68
C ILE A 4 16.75 -0.52 -13.22
N LYS A 5 16.90 -0.48 -14.53
CA LYS A 5 18.18 -0.70 -15.20
C LYS A 5 19.23 0.34 -14.80
N ALA A 6 18.87 1.62 -14.85
CA ALA A 6 19.79 2.71 -14.49
C ALA A 6 20.26 2.64 -13.02
N VAL A 7 19.35 2.31 -12.08
CA VAL A 7 19.70 2.12 -10.66
C VAL A 7 20.63 0.92 -10.48
N SER A 8 20.34 -0.20 -11.16
CA SER A 8 21.19 -1.40 -11.12
C SER A 8 22.61 -1.11 -11.64
N GLU A 9 22.72 -0.50 -12.80
CA GLU A 9 24.00 -0.13 -13.41
C GLU A 9 24.83 0.79 -12.49
N LEU A 10 24.18 1.78 -11.89
CA LEU A 10 24.84 2.69 -10.95
C LEU A 10 25.31 1.97 -9.68
N ALA A 11 24.45 1.18 -9.05
CA ALA A 11 24.77 0.45 -7.82
C ALA A 11 25.93 -0.53 -8.05
N HIS A 12 25.86 -1.33 -9.10
CA HIS A 12 26.91 -2.32 -9.41
C HIS A 12 28.24 -1.67 -9.75
N LYS A 13 28.24 -0.48 -10.36
CA LYS A 13 29.46 0.30 -10.59
C LYS A 13 30.24 0.58 -9.28
N TYR A 14 29.53 0.70 -8.17
CA TYR A 14 30.11 0.92 -6.83
C TYR A 14 30.17 -0.34 -5.97
N GLY A 15 29.94 -1.51 -6.54
CA GLY A 15 29.95 -2.79 -5.81
C GLY A 15 28.78 -2.94 -4.82
N ILE A 16 27.70 -2.17 -4.99
CA ILE A 16 26.51 -2.19 -4.12
C ILE A 16 25.48 -3.17 -4.70
N LYS A 17 25.00 -4.09 -3.88
CA LYS A 17 23.96 -5.05 -4.27
C LYS A 17 22.59 -4.35 -4.34
N VAL A 18 21.78 -4.78 -5.32
CA VAL A 18 20.40 -4.31 -5.52
C VAL A 18 19.44 -5.38 -5.03
N MET A 19 18.74 -5.10 -3.92
CA MET A 19 17.71 -5.97 -3.34
C MET A 19 16.33 -5.34 -3.56
N TYR A 20 15.43 -6.06 -4.22
CA TYR A 20 14.06 -5.56 -4.46
C TYR A 20 13.12 -5.85 -3.29
N ASP A 21 12.29 -4.89 -2.91
CA ASP A 21 10.99 -5.19 -2.34
C ASP A 21 10.03 -5.55 -3.50
N ALA A 22 9.90 -6.86 -3.73
CA ALA A 22 9.16 -7.40 -4.88
C ALA A 22 7.66 -7.57 -4.63
N THR A 23 7.17 -7.10 -3.51
CA THR A 23 5.81 -7.32 -3.00
C THR A 23 4.71 -7.03 -4.03
N ARG A 24 4.92 -6.10 -4.96
CA ARG A 24 3.98 -5.73 -6.04
C ARG A 24 4.66 -5.69 -7.41
N CYS A 25 5.59 -6.59 -7.65
CA CYS A 25 6.34 -6.65 -8.90
C CYS A 25 5.45 -6.92 -10.11
N VAL A 26 4.36 -7.68 -9.96
CA VAL A 26 3.43 -8.00 -11.05
C VAL A 26 2.57 -6.77 -11.41
N GLU A 27 2.11 -6.00 -10.42
CA GLU A 27 1.43 -4.71 -10.69
C GLU A 27 2.37 -3.76 -11.43
N ASN A 28 3.64 -3.70 -11.02
CA ASN A 28 4.64 -2.88 -11.69
C ASN A 28 4.93 -3.37 -13.12
N ALA A 29 5.01 -4.67 -13.34
CA ALA A 29 5.18 -5.26 -14.68
C ALA A 29 4.00 -4.92 -15.61
N TYR A 30 2.77 -4.89 -15.07
CA TYR A 30 1.61 -4.42 -15.83
C TYR A 30 1.75 -2.96 -16.26
N PHE A 31 2.22 -2.08 -15.39
CA PHE A 31 2.46 -0.68 -15.76
C PHE A 31 3.58 -0.53 -16.78
N ILE A 32 4.65 -1.31 -16.67
CA ILE A 32 5.71 -1.33 -17.69
C ILE A 32 5.12 -1.76 -19.03
N LYS A 33 4.36 -2.86 -19.08
CA LYS A 33 3.72 -3.35 -20.30
C LYS A 33 2.83 -2.30 -20.97
N THR A 34 2.08 -1.54 -20.17
CA THR A 34 1.04 -0.64 -20.67
C THR A 34 1.50 0.80 -20.86
N ARG A 35 2.68 1.17 -20.36
CA ARG A 35 3.15 2.57 -20.34
C ARG A 35 4.54 2.78 -20.95
N GLU A 36 5.39 1.74 -21.00
CA GLU A 36 6.74 1.88 -21.53
C GLU A 36 6.82 1.37 -22.98
N PRO A 37 7.37 2.17 -23.92
CA PRO A 37 7.56 1.73 -25.32
C PRO A 37 8.42 0.47 -25.41
N GLY A 38 8.03 -0.46 -26.29
CA GLY A 38 8.76 -1.70 -26.54
C GLY A 38 8.39 -2.88 -25.63
N TYR A 39 7.45 -2.68 -24.69
CA TYR A 39 6.96 -3.73 -23.80
C TYR A 39 5.55 -4.24 -24.14
N GLU A 40 4.89 -3.68 -25.11
CA GLU A 40 3.50 -3.95 -25.48
C GLU A 40 3.25 -5.42 -25.85
N ASN A 41 4.25 -6.05 -26.49
CA ASN A 41 4.16 -7.43 -26.96
C ASN A 41 4.75 -8.46 -25.99
N LYS A 42 5.40 -8.01 -24.88
CA LYS A 42 5.93 -8.93 -23.86
C LYS A 42 4.82 -9.39 -22.93
N THR A 43 4.90 -10.63 -22.48
CA THR A 43 4.07 -11.16 -21.42
C THR A 43 4.46 -10.54 -20.06
N ILE A 44 3.54 -10.55 -19.12
CA ILE A 44 3.84 -10.12 -17.73
C ILE A 44 5.00 -10.91 -17.14
N LYS A 45 5.04 -12.23 -17.41
CA LYS A 45 6.11 -13.12 -16.94
C LYS A 45 7.49 -12.70 -17.49
N GLU A 46 7.58 -12.39 -18.77
CA GLU A 46 8.84 -11.93 -19.38
C GLU A 46 9.30 -10.60 -18.79
N ILE A 47 8.39 -9.67 -18.53
CA ILE A 47 8.71 -8.39 -17.90
C ILE A 47 9.19 -8.57 -16.46
N VAL A 48 8.49 -9.41 -15.67
CA VAL A 48 8.91 -9.74 -14.30
C VAL A 48 10.30 -10.38 -14.31
N HIS A 49 10.54 -11.33 -15.21
CA HIS A 49 11.85 -11.99 -15.33
C HIS A 49 12.95 -10.99 -15.69
N GLU A 50 12.69 -10.06 -16.62
CA GLU A 50 13.63 -9.00 -16.97
C GLU A 50 13.90 -8.07 -15.78
N MET A 51 12.88 -7.67 -15.02
CA MET A 51 13.06 -6.87 -13.80
C MET A 51 14.06 -7.52 -12.83
N PHE A 52 13.85 -8.81 -12.55
CA PHE A 52 14.70 -9.54 -11.60
C PHE A 52 16.11 -9.80 -12.12
N SER A 53 16.34 -9.79 -13.44
CA SER A 53 17.68 -9.94 -14.02
C SER A 53 18.62 -8.79 -13.69
N TYR A 54 18.09 -7.64 -13.28
CA TYR A 54 18.86 -6.46 -12.85
C TYR A 54 19.15 -6.42 -11.35
N GLY A 55 18.63 -7.37 -10.55
CA GLY A 55 18.83 -7.40 -9.10
C GLY A 55 19.64 -8.58 -8.62
N ASP A 56 20.16 -8.47 -7.41
CA ASP A 56 20.94 -9.51 -6.73
C ASP A 56 20.07 -10.36 -5.81
N GLY A 57 18.85 -9.93 -5.56
CA GLY A 57 17.88 -10.64 -4.72
C GLY A 57 16.61 -9.83 -4.48
N CYS A 58 15.71 -10.42 -3.71
CA CYS A 58 14.46 -9.78 -3.35
C CYS A 58 13.88 -10.28 -2.04
N THR A 59 13.06 -9.42 -1.40
CA THR A 59 12.08 -9.81 -0.40
C THR A 59 10.69 -9.72 -1.02
N MET A 60 9.77 -10.59 -0.62
CA MET A 60 8.39 -10.56 -1.10
C MET A 60 7.40 -10.94 -0.01
N SER A 61 6.44 -10.06 0.24
CA SER A 61 5.28 -10.40 1.07
C SER A 61 4.25 -11.19 0.27
N GLY A 62 3.95 -12.41 0.71
CA GLY A 62 3.00 -13.31 0.04
C GLY A 62 1.56 -12.80 0.01
N LYS A 63 1.21 -11.89 0.93
CA LYS A 63 -0.15 -11.33 1.07
C LYS A 63 -0.59 -10.39 -0.06
N LYS A 64 0.24 -10.16 -1.08
CA LYS A 64 -0.04 -9.27 -2.22
C LYS A 64 0.01 -10.07 -3.52
N ASP A 65 1.07 -9.93 -4.32
CA ASP A 65 1.12 -10.55 -5.65
C ASP A 65 1.24 -12.07 -5.63
N CYS A 66 1.65 -12.70 -4.51
CA CYS A 66 1.57 -14.15 -4.37
C CYS A 66 0.16 -14.68 -4.08
N LEU A 67 -0.84 -13.82 -3.90
CA LEU A 67 -2.25 -14.18 -3.68
C LEU A 67 -2.52 -15.08 -2.46
N THR A 68 -1.66 -15.02 -1.43
CA THR A 68 -1.84 -15.77 -0.18
C THR A 68 -2.30 -14.89 0.97
N ASN A 69 -2.76 -15.51 2.05
CA ASN A 69 -3.18 -14.79 3.26
C ASN A 69 -2.01 -14.46 4.19
N ILE A 70 -0.92 -15.21 4.10
CA ILE A 70 0.24 -15.13 4.99
C ILE A 70 1.52 -15.48 4.25
N GLY A 71 2.66 -15.20 4.87
CA GLY A 71 3.96 -15.64 4.43
C GLY A 71 4.64 -14.67 3.48
N GLY A 72 5.74 -15.11 2.97
CA GLY A 72 6.64 -14.38 2.09
C GLY A 72 7.90 -15.19 1.86
N PHE A 73 8.83 -14.62 1.12
CA PHE A 73 10.13 -15.25 0.89
C PHE A 73 11.23 -14.20 0.71
N LEU A 74 12.44 -14.66 0.88
CA LEU A 74 13.67 -13.95 0.59
C LEU A 74 14.47 -14.78 -0.42
N CYS A 75 14.89 -14.16 -1.52
CA CYS A 75 15.74 -14.76 -2.55
C CYS A 75 16.99 -13.94 -2.77
N MET A 76 18.10 -14.58 -3.10
CA MET A 76 19.35 -13.92 -3.40
C MET A 76 20.28 -14.78 -4.22
N ASN A 77 21.19 -14.15 -4.97
CA ASN A 77 22.23 -14.83 -5.75
C ASN A 77 23.53 -15.04 -4.96
N ASP A 78 23.73 -14.31 -3.86
CA ASP A 78 24.92 -14.36 -3.02
C ASP A 78 24.79 -15.50 -1.99
N HIS A 79 25.65 -16.52 -2.11
CA HIS A 79 25.64 -17.69 -1.22
C HIS A 79 26.01 -17.34 0.23
N ASP A 80 26.98 -16.45 0.46
CA ASP A 80 27.40 -16.08 1.81
C ASP A 80 26.30 -15.30 2.53
N LEU A 81 25.62 -14.42 1.79
CA LEU A 81 24.44 -13.71 2.29
C LEU A 81 23.30 -14.70 2.59
N TYR A 82 23.08 -15.70 1.73
CA TYR A 82 22.07 -16.75 1.93
C TYR A 82 22.34 -17.53 3.23
N VAL A 83 23.60 -17.96 3.47
CA VAL A 83 23.96 -18.70 4.68
C VAL A 83 23.68 -17.88 5.94
N ARG A 84 24.05 -16.60 5.94
CA ARG A 84 23.77 -15.70 7.07
C ARG A 84 22.28 -15.47 7.28
N ALA A 85 21.53 -15.25 6.20
CA ALA A 85 20.07 -15.10 6.23
C ALA A 85 19.38 -16.35 6.77
N THR A 86 19.83 -17.54 6.37
CA THR A 86 19.31 -18.82 6.86
C THR A 86 19.48 -18.94 8.38
N GLY A 87 20.62 -18.51 8.94
CA GLY A 87 20.82 -18.45 10.39
C GLY A 87 19.81 -17.54 11.10
N MET A 88 19.46 -16.40 10.49
CA MET A 88 18.44 -15.49 11.01
C MET A 88 17.02 -16.09 10.92
N VAL A 89 16.71 -16.80 9.85
CA VAL A 89 15.43 -17.52 9.70
C VAL A 89 15.22 -18.51 10.83
N VAL A 90 16.26 -19.28 11.19
CA VAL A 90 16.19 -20.25 12.30
C VAL A 90 15.91 -19.56 13.64
N GLN A 91 16.44 -18.37 13.86
CA GLN A 91 16.28 -17.65 15.13
C GLN A 91 14.90 -16.96 15.26
N PHE A 92 14.34 -16.46 14.17
CA PHE A 92 13.19 -15.56 14.22
C PHE A 92 11.91 -16.12 13.59
N GLU A 93 12.01 -17.08 12.65
CA GLU A 93 10.87 -17.53 11.85
C GLU A 93 10.60 -19.04 11.98
N GLY A 94 11.63 -19.88 11.85
CA GLY A 94 11.49 -21.33 11.89
C GLY A 94 12.62 -22.06 11.15
N MET A 95 12.36 -23.29 10.70
CA MET A 95 13.37 -24.08 9.98
C MET A 95 13.59 -23.54 8.56
N PRO A 96 14.82 -23.66 8.02
CA PRO A 96 15.15 -23.15 6.68
C PRO A 96 14.29 -23.72 5.54
N SER A 97 13.74 -24.92 5.74
CA SER A 97 12.91 -25.60 4.73
C SER A 97 11.53 -25.00 4.55
N TYR A 98 10.95 -24.37 5.57
CA TYR A 98 9.59 -23.82 5.54
C TYR A 98 9.47 -22.41 6.14
N GLY A 99 10.49 -21.89 6.83
CA GLY A 99 10.46 -20.54 7.39
C GLY A 99 9.28 -20.25 8.32
N GLY A 100 8.77 -21.24 9.06
CA GLY A 100 7.58 -21.13 9.89
C GLY A 100 6.25 -21.22 9.12
N MET A 101 6.25 -21.43 7.80
CA MET A 101 5.04 -21.54 6.99
C MET A 101 4.51 -22.96 6.93
N ALA A 102 3.17 -23.11 6.96
CA ALA A 102 2.54 -24.41 6.68
C ALA A 102 2.68 -24.80 5.20
N GLY A 103 2.78 -26.12 4.92
CA GLY A 103 2.93 -26.63 3.55
C GLY A 103 1.85 -26.14 2.59
N ARG A 104 0.58 -26.07 3.06
CA ARG A 104 -0.54 -25.55 2.27
C ARG A 104 -0.35 -24.07 1.86
N ASP A 105 0.26 -23.26 2.71
CA ASP A 105 0.50 -21.84 2.42
C ASP A 105 1.65 -21.68 1.42
N MET A 106 2.66 -22.54 1.51
CA MET A 106 3.76 -22.59 0.51
C MET A 106 3.25 -23.01 -0.86
N GLU A 107 2.39 -24.03 -0.93
CA GLU A 107 1.77 -24.48 -2.18
C GLU A 107 0.85 -23.39 -2.76
N ALA A 108 -0.01 -22.79 -1.93
CA ALA A 108 -0.85 -21.67 -2.34
C ALA A 108 -0.02 -20.50 -2.91
N MET A 109 1.13 -20.20 -2.29
CA MET A 109 2.05 -19.16 -2.76
C MET A 109 2.66 -19.52 -4.12
N ALA A 110 3.07 -20.76 -4.32
CA ALA A 110 3.64 -21.22 -5.59
C ALA A 110 2.63 -21.17 -6.75
N ILE A 111 1.36 -21.49 -6.47
CA ILE A 111 0.26 -21.37 -7.43
C ILE A 111 -0.07 -19.89 -7.67
N GLY A 112 -0.22 -19.10 -6.59
CA GLY A 112 -0.57 -17.69 -6.66
C GLY A 112 0.44 -16.84 -7.42
N LEU A 113 1.74 -17.12 -7.29
CA LEU A 113 2.80 -16.48 -8.07
C LEU A 113 2.62 -16.69 -9.58
N ARG A 114 2.17 -17.88 -10.00
CA ARG A 114 1.91 -18.17 -11.42
C ARG A 114 0.64 -17.49 -11.90
N GLU A 115 -0.43 -17.57 -11.11
CA GLU A 115 -1.72 -16.97 -11.44
C GLU A 115 -1.68 -15.46 -11.51
N SER A 116 -0.92 -14.82 -10.63
CA SER A 116 -0.80 -13.36 -10.59
C SER A 116 -0.22 -12.78 -11.89
N MET A 117 0.62 -13.55 -12.60
CA MET A 117 1.21 -13.14 -13.88
C MET A 117 0.27 -13.32 -15.08
N ASN A 118 -0.95 -13.83 -14.88
CA ASN A 118 -1.96 -13.85 -15.92
C ASN A 118 -2.41 -12.43 -16.26
N PHE A 119 -2.39 -12.07 -17.55
CA PHE A 119 -2.70 -10.72 -17.99
C PHE A 119 -4.14 -10.28 -17.66
N ASP A 120 -5.10 -11.17 -17.83
CA ASP A 120 -6.51 -10.85 -17.58
C ASP A 120 -6.74 -10.57 -16.09
N TYR A 121 -6.11 -11.36 -15.22
CA TYR A 121 -6.16 -11.14 -13.78
C TYR A 121 -5.57 -9.78 -13.39
N ILE A 122 -4.33 -9.49 -13.79
CA ILE A 122 -3.68 -8.24 -13.36
C ILE A 122 -4.32 -7.01 -14.02
N SER A 123 -4.80 -7.12 -15.24
CA SER A 123 -5.56 -6.08 -15.91
C SER A 123 -6.86 -5.78 -15.17
N HIS A 124 -7.64 -6.81 -14.82
CA HIS A 124 -8.86 -6.63 -14.01
C HIS A 124 -8.54 -5.96 -12.67
N ARG A 125 -7.50 -6.41 -11.99
CA ARG A 125 -7.02 -5.86 -10.71
C ARG A 125 -6.73 -4.36 -10.78
N VAL A 126 -5.94 -3.94 -11.75
CA VAL A 126 -5.57 -2.53 -11.92
C VAL A 126 -6.77 -1.70 -12.37
N ASN A 127 -7.63 -2.25 -13.23
CA ASN A 127 -8.84 -1.58 -13.71
C ASN A 127 -9.87 -1.33 -12.59
N GLN A 128 -9.98 -2.20 -11.58
CA GLN A 128 -10.82 -1.90 -10.41
C GLN A 128 -10.38 -0.63 -9.69
N ILE A 129 -9.07 -0.44 -9.52
CA ILE A 129 -8.53 0.75 -8.85
C ILE A 129 -8.80 2.00 -9.70
N ARG A 130 -8.54 1.89 -11.01
CA ARG A 130 -8.80 2.98 -11.95
C ARG A 130 -10.28 3.37 -11.95
N TYR A 131 -11.19 2.41 -12.01
CA TYR A 131 -12.62 2.64 -11.99
C TYR A 131 -13.06 3.43 -10.75
N LEU A 132 -12.62 3.02 -9.55
CA LEU A 132 -12.91 3.77 -8.32
C LEU A 132 -12.33 5.18 -8.39
N GLY A 133 -11.07 5.31 -8.82
CA GLY A 133 -10.41 6.60 -8.93
C GLY A 133 -11.10 7.55 -9.90
N GLU A 134 -11.52 7.08 -11.07
CA GLU A 134 -12.25 7.88 -12.09
C GLU A 134 -13.61 8.37 -11.56
N LYS A 135 -14.34 7.53 -10.80
CA LYS A 135 -15.62 7.95 -10.18
C LYS A 135 -15.43 9.05 -9.14
N LEU A 136 -14.45 8.90 -8.27
CA LEU A 136 -14.13 9.89 -7.24
C LEU A 136 -13.62 11.20 -7.88
N ASP A 137 -12.79 11.10 -8.92
CA ASP A 137 -12.29 12.26 -9.66
C ASP A 137 -13.39 13.05 -10.36
N ALA A 138 -14.32 12.34 -10.99
CA ALA A 138 -15.48 12.96 -11.63
C ALA A 138 -16.37 13.74 -10.64
N ALA A 139 -16.35 13.36 -9.36
CA ALA A 139 -17.05 14.06 -8.28
C ALA A 139 -16.20 15.17 -7.62
N GLY A 140 -14.97 15.40 -8.09
CA GLY A 140 -14.08 16.42 -7.56
C GLY A 140 -13.39 16.05 -6.24
N VAL A 141 -13.40 14.78 -5.82
CA VAL A 141 -12.70 14.34 -4.62
C VAL A 141 -11.19 14.45 -4.83
N PRO A 142 -10.47 15.17 -3.96
CA PRO A 142 -9.02 15.36 -4.11
C PRO A 142 -8.25 14.06 -3.86
N MET A 143 -7.34 13.71 -4.78
CA MET A 143 -6.59 12.46 -4.73
C MET A 143 -5.20 12.59 -5.33
N VAL A 144 -4.30 11.71 -4.92
CA VAL A 144 -2.98 11.56 -5.54
C VAL A 144 -3.12 10.89 -6.91
N LYS A 145 -2.50 11.49 -7.93
CA LYS A 145 -2.49 10.99 -9.32
C LYS A 145 -1.05 10.80 -9.80
N PRO A 146 -0.79 9.86 -10.73
CA PRO A 146 -1.72 8.87 -11.31
C PRO A 146 -2.11 7.78 -10.32
N TYR A 147 -3.24 7.09 -10.57
CA TYR A 147 -3.68 5.98 -9.73
C TYR A 147 -2.72 4.81 -9.79
N GLY A 148 -2.51 4.15 -8.65
CA GLY A 148 -1.70 2.95 -8.55
C GLY A 148 -2.45 1.66 -8.92
N GLY A 149 -1.83 0.52 -8.66
CA GLY A 149 -2.40 -0.81 -8.94
C GLY A 149 -3.16 -1.44 -7.77
N HIS A 150 -3.15 -0.84 -6.58
CA HIS A 150 -3.69 -1.49 -5.38
C HIS A 150 -4.53 -0.60 -4.48
N ALA A 151 -4.46 0.71 -4.64
CA ALA A 151 -5.14 1.67 -3.76
C ALA A 151 -5.37 3.02 -4.44
N ILE A 152 -6.38 3.72 -3.97
CA ILE A 152 -6.54 5.17 -4.14
C ILE A 152 -6.04 5.86 -2.87
N PHE A 153 -5.36 6.98 -3.03
CA PHE A 153 -4.94 7.84 -1.93
C PHE A 153 -5.71 9.15 -2.01
N VAL A 154 -6.69 9.30 -1.13
CA VAL A 154 -7.46 10.55 -0.98
C VAL A 154 -6.59 11.56 -0.24
N ASP A 155 -6.46 12.77 -0.77
CA ASP A 155 -5.78 13.88 -0.11
C ASP A 155 -6.70 14.44 0.99
N ALA A 156 -6.44 14.02 2.22
CA ALA A 156 -7.25 14.39 3.38
C ALA A 156 -7.14 15.88 3.73
N ARG A 157 -6.00 16.49 3.45
CA ARG A 157 -5.78 17.92 3.71
C ARG A 157 -6.58 18.79 2.74
N ALA A 158 -6.67 18.38 1.48
CA ALA A 158 -7.51 19.07 0.51
C ALA A 158 -9.00 18.69 0.65
N PHE A 159 -9.31 17.50 1.18
CA PHE A 159 -10.68 17.06 1.46
C PHE A 159 -11.28 17.81 2.66
N LEU A 160 -10.50 17.97 3.75
CA LEU A 160 -10.89 18.65 5.00
C LEU A 160 -10.09 19.96 5.14
N ASP A 161 -10.27 20.87 4.19
CA ASP A 161 -9.52 22.11 4.05
C ASP A 161 -9.70 23.11 5.22
N HIS A 162 -10.66 22.85 6.10
CA HIS A 162 -10.93 23.59 7.31
C HIS A 162 -10.19 23.05 8.55
N LEU A 163 -9.46 21.93 8.43
CA LEU A 163 -8.71 21.30 9.53
C LEU A 163 -7.21 21.56 9.41
N ASP A 164 -6.55 21.81 10.55
CA ASP A 164 -5.10 21.92 10.63
C ASP A 164 -4.45 20.53 10.62
N GLN A 165 -3.33 20.38 9.91
CA GLN A 165 -2.66 19.09 9.76
C GLN A 165 -2.10 18.55 11.07
N GLU A 166 -1.50 19.41 11.91
CA GLU A 166 -0.81 19.01 13.14
C GLU A 166 -1.73 18.94 14.35
N GLU A 167 -2.73 19.81 14.38
CA GLU A 167 -3.62 19.94 15.52
C GLU A 167 -4.89 19.10 15.41
N ASP A 168 -5.38 18.84 14.16
CA ASP A 168 -6.68 18.21 13.93
C ASP A 168 -6.60 16.81 13.32
N PHE A 169 -5.42 16.40 12.82
CA PHE A 169 -5.16 15.07 12.24
C PHE A 169 -6.12 14.69 11.10
N PRO A 170 -6.21 15.47 10.02
CA PRO A 170 -7.25 15.32 9.00
C PRO A 170 -7.31 13.94 8.34
N ALA A 171 -6.19 13.26 8.10
CA ALA A 171 -6.23 11.90 7.54
C ALA A 171 -6.83 10.88 8.52
N GLN A 172 -6.56 11.02 9.82
CA GLN A 172 -7.18 10.17 10.84
C GLN A 172 -8.66 10.51 11.02
N ALA A 173 -9.01 11.80 11.04
CA ALA A 173 -10.40 12.25 11.13
C ALA A 173 -11.22 11.74 9.94
N LEU A 174 -10.69 11.90 8.71
CA LEU A 174 -11.34 11.39 7.50
C LEU A 174 -11.47 9.86 7.50
N SER A 175 -10.44 9.14 7.93
CA SER A 175 -10.47 7.68 8.01
C SER A 175 -11.56 7.18 8.98
N ALA A 176 -11.70 7.83 10.12
CA ALA A 176 -12.74 7.53 11.11
C ALA A 176 -14.14 7.92 10.60
N ALA A 177 -14.27 9.11 9.99
CA ALA A 177 -15.54 9.59 9.44
C ALA A 177 -16.06 8.70 8.30
N ILE A 178 -15.19 8.22 7.39
CA ILE A 178 -15.58 7.26 6.36
C ILE A 178 -16.13 5.98 7.00
N TYR A 179 -15.46 5.48 8.05
CA TYR A 179 -15.92 4.28 8.73
C TYR A 179 -17.26 4.47 9.45
N GLU A 180 -17.41 5.55 10.18
CA GLU A 180 -18.65 5.89 10.90
C GLU A 180 -19.81 6.07 9.91
N PHE A 181 -19.60 6.78 8.82
CA PHE A 181 -20.62 7.09 7.81
C PHE A 181 -21.06 5.87 7.00
N SER A 182 -20.16 4.93 6.71
CA SER A 182 -20.41 3.90 5.69
C SER A 182 -19.95 2.48 6.07
N GLY A 183 -19.25 2.30 7.17
CA GLY A 183 -18.60 1.03 7.51
C GLY A 183 -17.37 0.69 6.65
N VAL A 184 -16.95 1.59 5.73
CA VAL A 184 -15.78 1.38 4.88
C VAL A 184 -14.50 1.63 5.67
N ARG A 185 -13.72 0.58 5.89
CA ARG A 185 -12.44 0.68 6.59
C ARG A 185 -11.35 1.16 5.66
N THR A 186 -10.65 2.20 6.07
CA THR A 186 -9.54 2.82 5.35
C THR A 186 -8.27 2.84 6.21
N MET A 187 -7.21 3.47 5.74
CA MET A 187 -5.97 3.59 6.49
C MET A 187 -5.40 5.01 6.37
N GLU A 188 -5.15 5.62 7.51
CA GLU A 188 -4.41 6.87 7.60
C GLU A 188 -2.98 6.70 7.04
N ARG A 189 -2.54 7.68 6.26
CA ARG A 189 -1.19 7.82 5.72
C ARG A 189 -0.78 9.29 5.71
N GLY A 190 -0.68 9.84 6.90
CA GLY A 190 -0.33 11.21 7.14
C GLY A 190 0.53 11.35 8.40
N ILE A 191 0.26 12.36 9.19
CA ILE A 191 1.08 12.74 10.34
C ILE A 191 1.14 11.68 11.45
N ILE A 192 0.06 10.88 11.62
CA ILE A 192 0.06 9.81 12.64
C ILE A 192 1.04 8.70 12.25
N SER A 193 0.96 8.22 10.99
CA SER A 193 1.84 7.17 10.48
C SER A 193 3.28 7.65 10.25
N ALA A 194 3.51 8.94 10.02
CA ALA A 194 4.85 9.52 9.90
C ALA A 194 5.62 9.48 11.23
N GLY A 195 4.91 9.51 12.35
CA GLY A 195 5.51 9.39 13.67
C GLY A 195 6.08 10.70 14.22
N ARG A 196 6.90 10.58 15.25
CA ARG A 196 7.60 11.66 15.91
C ARG A 196 9.10 11.43 15.88
N ASP A 197 9.86 12.50 15.93
CA ASP A 197 11.27 12.44 16.26
C ASP A 197 11.45 11.80 17.65
N PRO A 198 12.31 10.78 17.80
CA PRO A 198 12.47 10.07 19.07
C PRO A 198 13.08 10.93 20.19
N HIS A 199 13.79 12.00 19.84
CA HIS A 199 14.49 12.86 20.81
C HIS A 199 13.72 14.15 21.12
N THR A 200 13.29 14.87 20.08
CA THR A 200 12.57 16.15 20.26
C THR A 200 11.09 15.95 20.53
N ARG A 201 10.54 14.80 20.18
CA ARG A 201 9.11 14.47 20.23
C ARG A 201 8.23 15.31 19.30
N GLU A 202 8.83 16.10 18.43
CA GLU A 202 8.12 16.85 17.39
C GLU A 202 7.55 15.91 16.33
N ASN A 203 6.42 16.26 15.73
CA ASN A 203 5.82 15.49 14.67
C ASN A 203 6.68 15.53 13.40
N HIS A 204 6.87 14.39 12.76
CA HIS A 204 7.29 14.39 11.36
C HIS A 204 6.09 14.77 10.49
N VAL A 205 6.11 16.00 9.97
CA VAL A 205 5.01 16.53 9.14
C VAL A 205 5.25 16.13 7.67
N PRO A 206 4.47 15.17 7.13
CA PRO A 206 4.64 14.75 5.76
C PRO A 206 4.05 15.80 4.79
N LYS A 207 4.60 15.85 3.57
CA LYS A 207 4.04 16.70 2.51
C LYS A 207 2.65 16.26 2.06
N LEU A 208 2.38 14.96 2.14
CA LEU A 208 1.10 14.34 1.79
C LEU A 208 0.41 13.85 3.05
N GLU A 209 -0.80 14.31 3.26
CA GLU A 209 -1.70 13.88 4.33
C GLU A 209 -2.84 13.10 3.68
N THR A 210 -2.77 11.77 3.69
CA THR A 210 -3.65 10.96 2.84
C THR A 210 -4.40 9.87 3.60
N VAL A 211 -5.56 9.49 3.06
CA VAL A 211 -6.27 8.27 3.43
C VAL A 211 -6.16 7.27 2.30
N ARG A 212 -5.67 6.07 2.62
CA ARG A 212 -5.50 4.99 1.67
C ARG A 212 -6.71 4.07 1.61
N LEU A 213 -7.36 4.00 0.45
CA LEU A 213 -8.40 3.05 0.10
C LEU A 213 -7.75 1.83 -0.54
N THR A 214 -7.35 0.84 0.25
CA THR A 214 -6.70 -0.37 -0.25
C THR A 214 -7.74 -1.40 -0.66
N ILE A 215 -7.71 -1.83 -1.92
CA ILE A 215 -8.61 -2.84 -2.45
C ILE A 215 -7.92 -4.22 -2.36
N PRO A 216 -8.41 -5.17 -1.57
CA PRO A 216 -7.90 -6.53 -1.52
C PRO A 216 -8.05 -7.25 -2.86
N ARG A 217 -7.16 -8.20 -3.13
CA ARG A 217 -7.20 -9.00 -4.35
C ARG A 217 -8.28 -10.08 -4.27
N ARG A 218 -9.08 -10.24 -5.34
CA ARG A 218 -10.12 -11.28 -5.47
C ARG A 218 -11.17 -11.29 -4.37
N VAL A 219 -11.46 -10.14 -3.76
CA VAL A 219 -12.45 -10.04 -2.67
C VAL A 219 -13.68 -9.25 -3.11
N TYR A 220 -13.47 -8.09 -3.74
CA TYR A 220 -14.54 -7.16 -4.06
C TYR A 220 -14.84 -7.11 -5.57
N THR A 221 -16.09 -6.83 -5.88
CA THR A 221 -16.61 -6.59 -7.24
C THR A 221 -16.70 -5.10 -7.54
N TYR A 222 -17.07 -4.73 -8.76
CA TYR A 222 -17.34 -3.34 -9.13
C TYR A 222 -18.51 -2.73 -8.33
N ALA A 223 -19.52 -3.52 -7.95
CA ALA A 223 -20.61 -3.04 -7.09
C ALA A 223 -20.11 -2.57 -5.72
N HIS A 224 -19.08 -3.21 -5.16
CA HIS A 224 -18.43 -2.73 -3.95
C HIS A 224 -17.66 -1.42 -4.19
N MET A 225 -17.05 -1.28 -5.37
CA MET A 225 -16.37 -0.02 -5.75
C MET A 225 -17.38 1.12 -5.89
N ASP A 226 -18.56 0.84 -6.43
CA ASP A 226 -19.67 1.81 -6.50
C ASP A 226 -20.09 2.26 -5.12
N TYR A 227 -20.33 1.31 -4.20
CA TYR A 227 -20.69 1.62 -2.82
C TYR A 227 -19.63 2.49 -2.12
N VAL A 228 -18.35 2.15 -2.27
CA VAL A 228 -17.25 2.93 -1.69
C VAL A 228 -17.19 4.33 -2.30
N ALA A 229 -17.36 4.44 -3.60
CA ALA A 229 -17.37 5.74 -4.28
C ALA A 229 -18.53 6.62 -3.79
N ASP A 230 -19.74 6.08 -3.76
CA ASP A 230 -20.95 6.81 -3.33
C ASP A 230 -20.84 7.27 -1.87
N ALA A 231 -20.30 6.41 -0.98
CA ALA A 231 -20.04 6.76 0.42
C ALA A 231 -19.07 7.94 0.55
N ILE A 232 -17.94 7.89 -0.17
CA ILE A 232 -16.92 8.95 -0.09
C ILE A 232 -17.42 10.24 -0.73
N ILE A 233 -18.14 10.17 -1.83
CA ILE A 233 -18.76 11.33 -2.51
C ILE A 233 -19.80 11.99 -1.57
N GLY A 234 -20.66 11.18 -0.95
CA GLY A 234 -21.64 11.67 0.02
C GLY A 234 -20.99 12.37 1.21
N LEU A 235 -19.92 11.78 1.72
CA LEU A 235 -19.15 12.39 2.82
C LEU A 235 -18.41 13.67 2.38
N TYR A 236 -17.90 13.71 1.14
CA TYR A 236 -17.25 14.90 0.57
C TYR A 236 -18.20 16.09 0.47
N GLN A 237 -19.47 15.84 0.17
CA GLN A 237 -20.51 16.89 0.16
C GLN A 237 -20.78 17.46 1.55
N ARG A 238 -20.51 16.69 2.61
CA ARG A 238 -20.66 17.05 4.03
C ARG A 238 -19.34 17.30 4.73
N ARG A 239 -18.25 17.46 4.01
CA ARG A 239 -16.88 17.51 4.57
C ARG A 239 -16.67 18.53 5.68
N HIS A 240 -17.40 19.66 5.65
CA HIS A 240 -17.32 20.69 6.69
C HIS A 240 -18.06 20.35 7.99
N ASP A 241 -18.86 19.26 8.00
CA ASP A 241 -19.46 18.71 9.20
C ASP A 241 -18.49 17.83 10.01
N ILE A 242 -17.33 17.48 9.43
CA ILE A 242 -16.34 16.60 10.05
C ILE A 242 -15.47 17.38 11.01
N SER A 243 -15.40 16.90 12.28
CA SER A 243 -14.57 17.48 13.33
C SER A 243 -13.12 16.99 13.24
N GLY A 244 -12.18 17.84 13.65
CA GLY A 244 -10.84 17.40 13.97
C GLY A 244 -10.83 16.49 15.20
N LEU A 245 -9.69 15.81 15.39
CA LEU A 245 -9.47 14.87 16.50
C LEU A 245 -8.45 15.43 17.51
N LYS A 246 -8.53 14.94 18.73
CA LYS A 246 -7.49 15.12 19.76
C LYS A 246 -7.10 13.78 20.36
N TRP A 247 -5.87 13.67 20.84
CA TRP A 247 -5.40 12.50 21.54
C TRP A 247 -6.12 12.25 22.85
N VAL A 248 -6.57 11.03 23.08
CA VAL A 248 -6.93 10.50 24.41
C VAL A 248 -5.79 9.70 24.97
N TYR A 249 -5.09 8.96 24.12
CA TYR A 249 -3.91 8.18 24.46
C TYR A 249 -2.95 8.11 23.30
N GLU A 250 -1.71 8.55 23.51
CA GLU A 250 -0.61 8.41 22.54
C GLU A 250 0.48 7.52 23.15
N PRO A 251 0.75 6.32 22.56
CA PRO A 251 1.83 5.45 22.99
C PRO A 251 3.19 6.05 22.60
N GLU A 252 4.24 5.70 23.35
CA GLU A 252 5.61 6.17 23.08
C GLU A 252 6.14 5.71 21.72
N VAL A 253 5.79 4.47 21.33
CA VAL A 253 6.21 3.86 20.07
C VAL A 253 4.99 3.37 19.28
N LEU A 254 5.11 3.34 17.96
CA LEU A 254 4.10 2.79 17.07
C LEU A 254 2.69 3.39 17.28
N ARG A 255 2.61 4.70 17.51
CA ARG A 255 1.35 5.43 17.80
C ARG A 255 0.24 5.18 16.79
N PHE A 256 0.61 4.90 15.54
CA PHE A 256 -0.31 4.57 14.46
C PHE A 256 -1.18 3.33 14.74
N PHE A 257 -0.69 2.37 15.54
CA PHE A 257 -1.39 1.10 15.77
C PHE A 257 -2.30 1.10 17.00
N THR A 258 -1.94 1.84 18.05
CA THR A 258 -2.61 1.74 19.35
C THR A 258 -3.05 3.08 19.93
N GLY A 259 -2.81 4.17 19.21
CA GLY A 259 -3.27 5.50 19.59
C GLY A 259 -4.79 5.59 19.66
N ARG A 260 -5.32 6.41 20.57
CA ARG A 260 -6.75 6.64 20.76
C ARG A 260 -7.08 8.11 20.63
N PHE A 261 -8.18 8.38 19.98
CA PHE A 261 -8.64 9.72 19.67
C PHE A 261 -10.09 9.92 20.10
N GLU A 262 -10.47 11.18 20.29
CA GLU A 262 -11.86 11.61 20.38
C GLU A 262 -12.08 12.85 19.51
N PRO A 263 -13.31 13.10 19.03
CA PRO A 263 -13.63 14.31 18.31
C PRO A 263 -13.48 15.56 19.19
N LYS A 264 -12.91 16.63 18.65
CA LYS A 264 -12.76 17.91 19.39
C LYS A 264 -14.12 18.54 19.75
N ASN A 265 -15.13 18.33 18.93
CA ASN A 265 -16.46 18.94 19.06
C ASN A 265 -17.52 18.00 19.66
N GLY A 266 -17.10 16.85 20.22
CA GLY A 266 -18.00 15.86 20.82
C GLY A 266 -18.57 14.83 19.84
N GLU A 267 -18.85 15.24 18.60
CA GLU A 267 -19.29 14.38 17.49
C GLU A 267 -18.26 14.42 16.37
N LEU A 268 -18.01 13.28 15.72
CA LEU A 268 -17.09 13.25 14.59
C LEU A 268 -17.73 13.82 13.32
N ILE A 269 -18.97 13.48 13.07
CA ILE A 269 -19.77 14.02 11.97
C ILE A 269 -21.00 14.71 12.59
N LYS A 270 -21.13 16.00 12.42
CA LYS A 270 -22.22 16.79 13.00
C LYS A 270 -23.60 16.26 12.59
N GLY A 271 -24.41 15.92 13.58
CA GLY A 271 -25.79 15.45 13.38
C GLY A 271 -25.90 14.09 12.68
N PHE A 272 -24.93 13.20 12.92
CA PHE A 272 -24.94 11.85 12.36
C PHE A 272 -25.04 10.81 13.47
#